data_eb88d4f0fbabb6f730bb52b998da0e23
#
_entry.id   eb88d4f0fbabb6f730bb52b998da0e23
#
_cell.length_a   1.000
_cell.length_b   1.000
_cell.length_c   1.000
_cell.angle_alpha   90.00
_cell.angle_beta   90.00
_cell.angle_gamma   90.00
#
_symmetry.space_group_name_H-M   'P 1'
#
loop_
_entity.id
_entity.type
_entity.pdbx_description
1 polymer ?
#
loop_
_entity_poly.entity_id
_entity_poly.type
_entity_poly.pdbx_seq_one_letter_code
_entity_poly.pdbx_strand_id
1 'polypeptide(L)'
;NTLFAQTKPQCIGRYVIDVPESFNNKLHDMIFIDDFKIESKPLYPPAFKQRVQLREQALRDAINNPENDPKDAPFIKEIITLPEGKGVIFDSNRSGSDDLYRRLEAHVYVNGISFIITTDIRDFSAPKYKERKAEYLKTTTEEQTNTKPAKLAAMQSLISRLSGRKDEDIPSARGVCIPNGFIRDDGGKHKESLIFRYENDDFVFGVDMDNTIKGSDDTLFNRSAQINEALKTSNQYTIKKVALSPNGIPAESWLFGGTQTIRSPVTGKDEKNTFYNFMLYANEQDATPDKPNLNIGFGSEYKKTRYSEAQMIEIWDRLVNSLRYK
;
A
#
# COMPACT_ATOMS: atom_id res chain seq x y z
N ASN A 1 6.65 27.77 14.57
CA ASN A 1 6.43 26.35 14.76
C ASN A 1 7.57 25.55 14.14
N THR A 2 8.39 24.91 14.98
CA THR A 2 9.60 24.19 14.55
C THR A 2 9.30 22.98 13.67
N LEU A 3 8.12 22.33 13.82
CA LEU A 3 7.75 21.14 13.03
C LEU A 3 7.70 21.43 11.53
N PHE A 4 7.20 22.61 11.12
CA PHE A 4 7.10 23.02 9.73
C PHE A 4 8.18 24.01 9.28
N ALA A 5 9.25 24.17 10.07
CA ALA A 5 10.38 25.02 9.67
C ALA A 5 10.97 24.57 8.33
N GLN A 6 11.01 23.25 8.10
CA GLN A 6 11.39 22.65 6.82
C GLN A 6 10.37 21.59 6.45
N THR A 7 9.92 21.62 5.20
CA THR A 7 9.01 20.64 4.65
C THR A 7 9.62 19.97 3.42
N LYS A 8 9.10 18.79 3.11
CA LYS A 8 9.45 18.07 1.88
C LYS A 8 8.19 17.60 1.18
N PRO A 9 8.13 17.68 -0.16
CA PRO A 9 7.02 17.11 -0.89
C PRO A 9 7.08 15.58 -0.83
N GLN A 10 5.91 14.95 -0.77
CA GLN A 10 5.78 13.49 -0.86
C GLN A 10 4.89 13.17 -2.05
N CYS A 11 5.39 12.39 -3.00
CA CYS A 11 4.57 11.87 -4.08
C CYS A 11 3.93 10.56 -3.63
N ILE A 12 2.60 10.57 -3.50
CA ILE A 12 1.82 9.45 -2.99
C ILE A 12 0.77 9.10 -4.04
N GLY A 13 1.03 8.05 -4.79
CA GLY A 13 0.16 7.68 -5.90
C GLY A 13 0.08 8.76 -6.97
N ARG A 14 -1.09 9.37 -7.12
CA ARG A 14 -1.34 10.44 -8.09
C ARG A 14 -1.48 11.81 -7.43
N TYR A 15 -1.03 11.92 -6.19
CA TYR A 15 -1.10 13.14 -5.39
C TYR A 15 0.26 13.51 -4.83
N VAL A 16 0.39 14.78 -4.48
CA VAL A 16 1.54 15.32 -3.77
C VAL A 16 1.06 16.04 -2.53
N ILE A 17 1.75 15.84 -1.43
CA ILE A 17 1.47 16.54 -0.17
C ILE A 17 2.81 16.93 0.47
N ASP A 18 2.85 18.13 1.08
CA ASP A 18 4.04 18.58 1.79
C ASP A 18 3.94 18.17 3.25
N VAL A 19 4.97 17.50 3.73
CA VAL A 19 5.05 17.03 5.11
C VAL A 19 6.29 17.63 5.79
N PRO A 20 6.31 17.70 7.12
CA PRO A 20 7.53 18.08 7.83
C PRO A 20 8.71 17.21 7.41
N GLU A 21 9.91 17.79 7.34
CA GLU A 21 11.14 17.09 6.96
C GLU A 21 11.38 15.84 7.81
N SER A 22 10.98 15.88 9.07
CA SER A 22 11.13 14.75 10.01
C SER A 22 10.19 13.57 9.75
N PHE A 23 9.18 13.72 8.88
CA PHE A 23 8.26 12.63 8.56
C PHE A 23 8.91 11.67 7.55
N ASN A 24 8.91 10.37 7.88
CA ASN A 24 9.36 9.33 6.98
C ASN A 24 8.28 8.25 6.87
N ASN A 25 8.00 7.81 5.65
CA ASN A 25 7.03 6.74 5.43
C ASN A 25 7.54 5.45 6.07
N LYS A 26 6.69 4.82 6.90
CA LYS A 26 7.00 3.59 7.63
C LYS A 26 6.43 2.34 6.98
N LEU A 27 5.47 2.49 6.05
CA LEU A 27 4.86 1.36 5.34
C LEU A 27 5.40 1.29 3.91
N HIS A 28 6.03 0.16 3.57
CA HIS A 28 6.61 -0.08 2.25
C HIS A 28 6.05 -1.35 1.60
N ASP A 29 5.01 -1.95 2.18
CA ASP A 29 4.45 -3.23 1.77
C ASP A 29 2.92 -3.22 1.56
N MET A 30 2.26 -2.11 1.82
CA MET A 30 0.81 -1.96 1.62
C MET A 30 0.50 -1.35 0.24
N ILE A 31 1.14 -1.88 -0.79
CA ILE A 31 1.08 -1.39 -2.16
C ILE A 31 0.61 -2.51 -3.06
N PHE A 32 -0.52 -2.27 -3.74
CA PHE A 32 -1.12 -3.24 -4.66
C PHE A 32 -1.40 -2.56 -5.99
N ILE A 33 -0.79 -3.09 -7.04
CA ILE A 33 -1.05 -2.67 -8.43
C ILE A 33 -1.56 -3.90 -9.16
N ASP A 34 -2.79 -3.83 -9.68
CA ASP A 34 -3.53 -4.99 -10.16
C ASP A 34 -3.52 -6.08 -9.07
N ASP A 35 -3.13 -7.30 -9.39
CA ASP A 35 -3.01 -8.39 -8.42
C ASP A 35 -1.60 -8.51 -7.83
N PHE A 36 -0.75 -7.50 -8.02
CA PHE A 36 0.64 -7.52 -7.56
C PHE A 36 0.79 -6.78 -6.25
N LYS A 37 1.36 -7.45 -5.26
CA LYS A 37 1.83 -6.81 -4.03
C LYS A 37 3.28 -6.36 -4.26
N ILE A 38 3.59 -5.11 -3.93
CA ILE A 38 4.93 -4.54 -4.12
C ILE A 38 5.49 -4.10 -2.77
N GLU A 39 6.63 -4.66 -2.41
CA GLU A 39 7.43 -4.22 -1.27
C GLU A 39 8.68 -3.52 -1.79
N SER A 40 9.15 -2.50 -1.08
CA SER A 40 10.33 -1.74 -1.50
C SER A 40 11.25 -1.43 -0.35
N LYS A 41 12.54 -1.38 -0.63
CA LYS A 41 13.57 -1.05 0.35
C LYS A 41 14.83 -0.56 -0.34
N PRO A 42 15.44 0.55 0.11
CA PRO A 42 16.78 0.92 -0.34
C PRO A 42 17.78 -0.16 0.08
N LEU A 43 18.61 -0.62 -0.84
CA LEU A 43 19.68 -1.57 -0.57
C LEU A 43 20.91 -1.22 -1.42
N TYR A 44 22.09 -1.55 -0.90
CA TYR A 44 23.31 -1.56 -1.73
C TYR A 44 23.34 -2.80 -2.63
N PRO A 45 24.02 -2.76 -3.78
CA PRO A 45 24.06 -3.88 -4.72
C PRO A 45 24.45 -5.22 -4.10
N PRO A 46 25.51 -5.32 -3.24
CA PRO A 46 25.84 -6.60 -2.60
C PRO A 46 24.76 -7.15 -1.70
N ALA A 47 24.03 -6.28 -0.98
CA ALA A 47 22.94 -6.69 -0.12
C ALA A 47 21.76 -7.22 -0.93
N PHE A 48 21.46 -6.61 -2.07
CA PHE A 48 20.43 -7.11 -3.00
C PHE A 48 20.80 -8.51 -3.51
N LYS A 49 22.04 -8.70 -3.98
CA LYS A 49 22.52 -9.98 -4.47
C LYS A 49 22.42 -11.07 -3.41
N GLN A 50 22.81 -10.77 -2.18
CA GLN A 50 22.69 -11.68 -1.05
C GLN A 50 21.23 -12.04 -0.76
N ARG A 51 20.35 -11.05 -0.78
CA ARG A 51 18.90 -11.26 -0.56
C ARG A 51 18.31 -12.24 -1.56
N VAL A 52 18.66 -12.10 -2.84
CA VAL A 52 18.21 -13.03 -3.89
C VAL A 52 18.75 -14.44 -3.66
N GLN A 53 20.05 -14.58 -3.36
CA GLN A 53 20.68 -15.88 -3.09
C GLN A 53 20.03 -16.58 -1.90
N LEU A 54 19.80 -15.87 -0.81
CA LEU A 54 19.17 -16.42 0.40
C LEU A 54 17.71 -16.84 0.11
N ARG A 55 17.00 -16.06 -0.70
CA ARG A 55 15.62 -16.40 -1.07
C ARG A 55 15.56 -17.64 -1.94
N GLU A 56 16.43 -17.75 -2.93
CA GLU A 56 16.52 -18.96 -3.77
C GLU A 56 16.78 -20.19 -2.90
N GLN A 57 17.75 -20.11 -1.99
CA GLN A 57 18.06 -21.21 -1.08
C GLN A 57 16.88 -21.59 -0.20
N ALA A 58 16.17 -20.61 0.36
CA ALA A 58 14.98 -20.85 1.17
C ALA A 58 13.87 -21.55 0.38
N LEU A 59 13.68 -21.16 -0.88
CA LEU A 59 12.70 -21.80 -1.76
C LEU A 59 13.09 -23.24 -2.11
N ARG A 60 14.39 -23.53 -2.32
CA ARG A 60 14.88 -24.88 -2.55
C ARG A 60 14.74 -25.75 -1.31
N ASP A 61 14.99 -25.20 -0.13
CA ASP A 61 14.90 -25.90 1.15
C ASP A 61 13.45 -26.15 1.59
N ALA A 62 12.47 -25.62 0.89
CA ALA A 62 11.05 -25.83 1.19
C ALA A 62 10.66 -27.31 1.18
N ILE A 63 11.39 -28.15 0.45
CA ILE A 63 11.19 -29.62 0.44
C ILE A 63 11.37 -30.21 1.85
N ASN A 64 12.15 -29.58 2.71
CA ASN A 64 12.43 -30.05 4.06
C ASN A 64 11.36 -29.62 5.08
N ASN A 65 10.41 -28.79 4.66
CA ASN A 65 9.31 -28.37 5.52
C ASN A 65 8.28 -29.51 5.62
N PRO A 66 7.95 -30.00 6.84
CA PRO A 66 6.98 -31.08 7.02
C PRO A 66 5.60 -30.81 6.42
N GLU A 67 5.20 -29.54 6.28
CA GLU A 67 3.93 -29.15 5.67
C GLU A 67 3.89 -29.40 4.16
N ASN A 68 5.04 -29.57 3.52
CA ASN A 68 5.15 -29.72 2.08
C ASN A 68 5.28 -31.19 1.71
N ASP A 69 4.47 -31.64 0.74
CA ASP A 69 4.50 -33.00 0.26
C ASP A 69 5.61 -33.17 -0.80
N PRO A 70 6.52 -34.11 -0.65
CA PRO A 70 7.57 -34.35 -1.64
C PRO A 70 7.08 -34.66 -3.07
N LYS A 71 5.83 -35.13 -3.23
CA LYS A 71 5.22 -35.35 -4.55
C LYS A 71 5.09 -34.09 -5.38
N ASP A 72 5.08 -32.92 -4.71
CA ASP A 72 4.95 -31.61 -5.36
C ASP A 72 6.31 -30.99 -5.72
N ALA A 73 7.42 -31.70 -5.46
CA ALA A 73 8.76 -31.27 -5.85
C ALA A 73 8.92 -31.23 -7.39
N PRO A 74 9.81 -30.38 -7.93
CA PRO A 74 10.59 -29.37 -7.23
C PRO A 74 9.71 -28.20 -6.78
N PHE A 75 10.11 -27.51 -5.71
CA PHE A 75 9.35 -26.36 -5.19
C PHE A 75 9.62 -25.06 -5.94
N ILE A 76 10.74 -24.95 -6.65
CA ILE A 76 10.96 -23.92 -7.68
C ILE A 76 10.67 -24.59 -9.02
N LYS A 77 9.65 -24.10 -9.70
CA LYS A 77 9.26 -24.61 -11.03
C LYS A 77 10.02 -23.95 -12.16
N GLU A 78 10.34 -22.68 -12.01
CA GLU A 78 11.08 -21.90 -13.01
C GLU A 78 11.81 -20.74 -12.37
N ILE A 79 12.98 -20.39 -12.90
CA ILE A 79 13.73 -19.18 -12.56
C ILE A 79 13.90 -18.37 -13.84
N ILE A 80 13.38 -17.15 -13.85
CA ILE A 80 13.45 -16.27 -15.00
C ILE A 80 14.39 -15.11 -14.66
N THR A 81 15.51 -15.01 -15.37
CA THR A 81 16.45 -13.91 -15.20
C THR A 81 15.93 -12.67 -15.93
N LEU A 82 15.94 -11.54 -15.24
CA LEU A 82 15.53 -10.27 -15.84
C LEU A 82 16.66 -9.65 -16.67
N PRO A 83 16.33 -8.90 -17.74
CA PRO A 83 17.34 -8.25 -18.57
C PRO A 83 18.27 -7.32 -17.78
N GLU A 84 19.50 -7.16 -18.27
CA GLU A 84 20.48 -6.18 -17.76
C GLU A 84 20.83 -6.36 -16.28
N GLY A 85 20.73 -7.59 -15.76
CA GLY A 85 21.05 -7.87 -14.36
C GLY A 85 20.09 -7.23 -13.34
N LYS A 86 18.90 -6.83 -13.78
CA LYS A 86 17.92 -6.17 -12.91
C LYS A 86 17.34 -7.08 -11.82
N GLY A 87 17.49 -8.40 -11.97
CA GLY A 87 16.99 -9.33 -10.96
C GLY A 87 16.45 -10.61 -11.54
N VAL A 88 15.46 -11.18 -10.86
CA VAL A 88 14.98 -12.54 -11.13
C VAL A 88 13.50 -12.67 -10.78
N ILE A 89 12.80 -13.56 -11.46
CA ILE A 89 11.44 -13.98 -11.10
C ILE A 89 11.49 -15.48 -10.75
N PHE A 90 11.00 -15.82 -9.57
CA PHE A 90 10.82 -17.20 -9.14
C PHE A 90 9.37 -17.63 -9.34
N ASP A 91 9.15 -18.75 -10.00
CA ASP A 91 7.88 -19.49 -9.99
C ASP A 91 8.03 -20.62 -8.99
N SER A 92 7.38 -20.53 -7.84
CA SER A 92 7.53 -21.48 -6.76
C SER A 92 6.21 -21.92 -6.17
N ASN A 93 6.20 -23.14 -5.60
CA ASN A 93 5.04 -23.69 -4.92
C ASN A 93 4.72 -22.87 -3.68
N ARG A 94 3.43 -22.69 -3.42
CA ARG A 94 2.98 -22.13 -2.15
C ARG A 94 3.08 -23.19 -1.06
N SER A 95 3.49 -22.77 0.14
CA SER A 95 3.65 -23.68 1.27
C SER A 95 2.32 -24.37 1.64
N GLY A 96 2.37 -25.68 1.88
CA GLY A 96 1.22 -26.47 2.30
C GLY A 96 0.14 -26.66 1.24
N SER A 97 0.43 -26.37 -0.02
CA SER A 97 -0.54 -26.49 -1.12
C SER A 97 -0.04 -27.44 -2.21
N ASP A 98 -0.97 -27.97 -3.01
CA ASP A 98 -0.63 -28.69 -4.24
C ASP A 98 0.17 -27.75 -5.18
N ASP A 99 1.05 -28.31 -6.00
CA ASP A 99 1.93 -27.53 -6.88
C ASP A 99 1.23 -26.90 -8.09
N LEU A 100 -0.09 -27.04 -8.20
CA LEU A 100 -0.87 -26.24 -9.12
C LEU A 100 -1.06 -24.80 -8.59
N TYR A 101 -1.02 -24.60 -7.27
CA TYR A 101 -1.09 -23.28 -6.63
C TYR A 101 0.32 -22.80 -6.36
N ARG A 102 0.72 -21.77 -7.09
CA ARG A 102 2.08 -21.25 -7.02
C ARG A 102 2.09 -19.74 -6.87
N ARG A 103 3.28 -19.22 -6.78
CA ARG A 103 3.51 -17.76 -6.66
C ARG A 103 4.62 -17.37 -7.63
N LEU A 104 4.38 -16.26 -8.34
CA LEU A 104 5.44 -15.54 -9.02
C LEU A 104 5.99 -14.49 -8.05
N GLU A 105 7.29 -14.53 -7.82
CA GLU A 105 7.96 -13.59 -6.92
C GLU A 105 9.16 -13.00 -7.66
N ALA A 106 9.06 -11.71 -7.99
CA ALA A 106 10.13 -10.97 -8.62
C ALA A 106 10.97 -10.23 -7.57
N HIS A 107 12.27 -10.30 -7.72
CA HIS A 107 13.24 -9.48 -7.01
C HIS A 107 13.88 -8.56 -8.04
N VAL A 108 13.66 -7.25 -7.91
CA VAL A 108 14.04 -6.26 -8.91
C VAL A 108 14.88 -5.18 -8.24
N TYR A 109 16.02 -4.83 -8.87
CA TYR A 109 16.90 -3.79 -8.37
C TYR A 109 16.99 -2.66 -9.39
N VAL A 110 16.48 -1.48 -9.03
CA VAL A 110 16.44 -0.31 -9.90
C VAL A 110 16.80 0.94 -9.10
N ASN A 111 17.79 1.69 -9.57
CA ASN A 111 18.20 2.96 -8.95
C ASN A 111 18.45 2.87 -7.43
N GLY A 112 19.11 1.80 -6.99
CA GLY A 112 19.43 1.61 -5.57
C GLY A 112 18.28 1.11 -4.70
N ILE A 113 17.14 0.77 -5.29
CA ILE A 113 15.97 0.27 -4.58
C ILE A 113 15.73 -1.18 -4.95
N SER A 114 15.52 -2.02 -3.92
CA SER A 114 15.10 -3.40 -4.06
C SER A 114 13.58 -3.48 -3.96
N PHE A 115 12.95 -4.05 -4.99
CA PHE A 115 11.51 -4.31 -5.01
C PHE A 115 11.27 -5.82 -4.96
N ILE A 116 10.28 -6.24 -4.17
CA ILE A 116 9.74 -7.60 -4.22
C ILE A 116 8.30 -7.49 -4.70
N ILE A 117 8.01 -8.15 -5.82
CA ILE A 117 6.69 -8.12 -6.46
C ILE A 117 6.15 -9.54 -6.48
N THR A 118 4.98 -9.75 -5.87
CA THR A 118 4.40 -11.09 -5.76
C THR A 118 2.97 -11.12 -6.29
N THR A 119 2.61 -12.26 -6.88
CA THR A 119 1.24 -12.59 -7.24
C THR A 119 1.04 -14.09 -7.20
N ASP A 120 -0.16 -14.54 -6.88
CA ASP A 120 -0.49 -15.96 -6.89
C ASP A 120 -0.95 -16.38 -8.29
N ILE A 121 -0.59 -17.60 -8.68
CA ILE A 121 -0.98 -18.19 -9.96
C ILE A 121 -1.57 -19.58 -9.73
N ARG A 122 -2.34 -20.05 -10.72
CA ARG A 122 -2.82 -21.43 -10.84
C ARG A 122 -2.36 -22.01 -12.15
N ASP A 123 -1.97 -23.29 -12.13
CA ASP A 123 -1.56 -23.99 -13.33
C ASP A 123 -1.95 -25.46 -13.25
N PHE A 124 -3.06 -25.82 -13.91
CA PHE A 124 -3.58 -27.20 -13.99
C PHE A 124 -2.96 -27.99 -15.16
N SER A 125 -1.92 -27.48 -15.82
CA SER A 125 -1.41 -28.11 -17.05
C SER A 125 -0.68 -29.42 -16.84
N ALA A 126 -0.21 -29.73 -15.63
CA ALA A 126 0.45 -30.99 -15.35
C ALA A 126 -0.53 -32.16 -15.55
N PRO A 127 -0.06 -33.32 -16.17
CA PRO A 127 -0.94 -34.42 -16.45
C PRO A 127 -1.67 -34.97 -15.23
N LYS A 128 -1.06 -34.94 -14.06
CA LYS A 128 -1.67 -35.40 -12.80
C LYS A 128 -2.93 -34.64 -12.42
N TYR A 129 -3.18 -33.44 -13.00
CA TYR A 129 -4.34 -32.61 -12.72
C TYR A 129 -5.42 -32.69 -13.80
N LYS A 130 -5.32 -33.61 -14.74
CA LYS A 130 -6.23 -33.73 -15.88
C LYS A 130 -7.69 -33.79 -15.44
N GLU A 131 -8.02 -34.61 -14.43
CA GLU A 131 -9.38 -34.76 -13.95
C GLU A 131 -9.89 -33.51 -13.21
N ARG A 132 -9.04 -32.92 -12.37
CA ARG A 132 -9.37 -31.67 -11.65
C ARG A 132 -9.57 -30.52 -12.63
N LYS A 133 -8.78 -30.45 -13.68
CA LYS A 133 -8.92 -29.45 -14.73
C LYS A 133 -10.27 -29.60 -15.45
N ALA A 134 -10.67 -30.83 -15.81
CA ALA A 134 -11.94 -31.10 -16.46
C ALA A 134 -13.14 -30.66 -15.58
N GLU A 135 -13.05 -30.93 -14.27
CA GLU A 135 -14.08 -30.50 -13.32
C GLU A 135 -14.14 -28.97 -13.18
N TYR A 136 -12.97 -28.33 -13.11
CA TYR A 136 -12.88 -26.87 -13.00
C TYR A 136 -13.40 -26.16 -14.24
N LEU A 137 -13.20 -26.73 -15.44
CA LEU A 137 -13.69 -26.19 -16.72
C LEU A 137 -15.23 -26.17 -16.82
N LYS A 138 -15.94 -26.93 -15.99
CA LYS A 138 -17.40 -26.88 -15.96
C LYS A 138 -17.95 -25.52 -15.50
N THR A 139 -17.17 -24.78 -14.69
CA THR A 139 -17.58 -23.51 -14.08
C THR A 139 -16.70 -22.34 -14.47
N THR A 140 -15.61 -22.56 -15.18
CA THR A 140 -14.63 -21.52 -15.54
C THR A 140 -14.11 -21.66 -16.97
N THR A 141 -13.34 -20.71 -17.41
CA THR A 141 -12.74 -20.70 -18.75
C THR A 141 -11.39 -21.43 -18.76
N GLU A 142 -10.95 -21.82 -19.96
CA GLU A 142 -9.62 -22.42 -20.18
C GLU A 142 -8.50 -21.52 -19.62
N GLU A 143 -8.59 -20.20 -19.81
CA GLU A 143 -7.61 -19.22 -19.33
C GLU A 143 -7.48 -19.25 -17.81
N GLN A 144 -8.55 -19.51 -17.08
CA GLN A 144 -8.55 -19.57 -15.63
C GLN A 144 -7.88 -20.85 -15.11
N THR A 145 -7.68 -21.85 -15.94
CA THR A 145 -6.97 -23.10 -15.56
C THR A 145 -5.45 -22.96 -15.58
N ASN A 146 -4.95 -21.90 -16.23
CA ASN A 146 -3.52 -21.59 -16.21
C ASN A 146 -3.36 -20.06 -16.30
N THR A 147 -3.21 -19.44 -15.16
CA THR A 147 -3.10 -17.97 -15.06
C THR A 147 -1.66 -17.47 -15.19
N LYS A 148 -0.66 -18.38 -15.24
CA LYS A 148 0.76 -18.00 -15.28
C LYS A 148 1.12 -17.15 -16.50
N PRO A 149 0.78 -17.52 -17.76
CA PRO A 149 1.23 -16.74 -18.92
C PRO A 149 0.79 -15.27 -18.85
N ALA A 150 -0.47 -15.02 -18.53
CA ALA A 150 -1.01 -13.66 -18.48
C ALA A 150 -0.41 -12.87 -17.32
N LYS A 151 -0.31 -13.48 -16.13
CA LYS A 151 0.27 -12.80 -14.96
C LYS A 151 1.76 -12.56 -15.10
N LEU A 152 2.49 -13.50 -15.70
CA LEU A 152 3.91 -13.29 -15.97
C LEU A 152 4.14 -12.14 -16.94
N ALA A 153 3.38 -12.08 -18.03
CA ALA A 153 3.46 -10.99 -18.97
C ALA A 153 3.13 -9.64 -18.32
N ALA A 154 2.09 -9.60 -17.50
CA ALA A 154 1.70 -8.39 -16.77
C ALA A 154 2.77 -7.96 -15.75
N MET A 155 3.38 -8.91 -15.05
CA MET A 155 4.48 -8.64 -14.13
C MET A 155 5.70 -8.07 -14.85
N GLN A 156 6.09 -8.65 -15.97
CA GLN A 156 7.21 -8.18 -16.77
C GLN A 156 6.94 -6.77 -17.35
N SER A 157 5.70 -6.50 -17.77
CA SER A 157 5.30 -5.18 -18.22
C SER A 157 5.42 -4.14 -17.09
N LEU A 158 4.94 -4.47 -15.90
CA LEU A 158 5.07 -3.61 -14.72
C LEU A 158 6.53 -3.33 -14.39
N ILE A 159 7.37 -4.36 -14.38
CA ILE A 159 8.81 -4.24 -14.11
C ILE A 159 9.48 -3.30 -15.11
N SER A 160 9.10 -3.37 -16.40
CA SER A 160 9.67 -2.51 -17.44
C SER A 160 9.37 -1.03 -17.26
N ARG A 161 8.32 -0.70 -16.49
CA ARG A 161 7.88 0.69 -16.24
C ARG A 161 8.27 1.19 -14.84
N LEU A 162 8.86 0.30 -14.02
CA LEU A 162 9.24 0.58 -12.64
C LEU A 162 10.59 1.30 -12.57
N SER A 163 10.67 2.34 -11.75
CA SER A 163 11.92 3.00 -11.38
C SER A 163 11.99 3.24 -9.88
N GLY A 164 13.23 3.29 -9.35
CA GLY A 164 13.47 3.67 -7.97
C GLY A 164 13.62 5.18 -7.84
N ARG A 165 13.23 5.73 -6.70
CA ARG A 165 13.35 7.16 -6.38
C ARG A 165 13.34 7.36 -4.86
N LYS A 166 13.67 8.57 -4.43
CA LYS A 166 13.35 9.03 -3.08
C LYS A 166 11.90 9.52 -3.07
N ASP A 167 11.22 9.37 -1.93
CA ASP A 167 9.79 9.72 -1.80
C ASP A 167 9.52 11.22 -2.02
N GLU A 168 10.52 12.09 -1.78
CA GLU A 168 10.45 13.53 -2.04
C GLU A 168 10.73 13.93 -3.49
N ASP A 169 11.26 13.04 -4.31
CA ASP A 169 11.48 13.30 -5.72
C ASP A 169 10.17 13.09 -6.49
N ILE A 170 9.71 14.15 -7.16
CA ILE A 170 8.43 14.12 -7.88
C ILE A 170 8.72 13.83 -9.35
N PRO A 171 8.36 12.63 -9.87
CA PRO A 171 8.56 12.33 -11.28
C PRO A 171 7.74 13.23 -12.17
N SER A 172 8.32 13.67 -13.29
CA SER A 172 7.62 14.51 -14.29
C SER A 172 6.72 13.70 -15.23
N ALA A 173 7.04 12.42 -15.44
CA ALA A 173 6.24 11.54 -16.29
C ALA A 173 4.90 11.20 -15.65
N ARG A 174 3.90 10.85 -16.47
CA ARG A 174 2.62 10.35 -15.99
C ARG A 174 2.78 8.95 -15.42
N GLY A 175 2.22 8.73 -14.26
CA GLY A 175 2.30 7.45 -13.58
C GLY A 175 1.92 7.55 -12.12
N VAL A 176 2.18 6.46 -11.39
CA VAL A 176 1.81 6.31 -9.99
C VAL A 176 3.06 6.19 -9.11
N CYS A 177 3.13 7.01 -8.06
CA CYS A 177 4.18 6.94 -7.07
C CYS A 177 3.86 5.88 -6.02
N ILE A 178 4.81 4.99 -5.81
CA ILE A 178 4.81 4.02 -4.70
C ILE A 178 5.97 4.33 -3.77
N PRO A 179 6.02 3.79 -2.55
CA PRO A 179 7.18 4.01 -1.69
C PRO A 179 8.48 3.61 -2.39
N ASN A 180 9.46 4.50 -2.36
CA ASN A 180 10.78 4.33 -2.99
C ASN A 180 10.72 4.13 -4.51
N GLY A 181 9.59 4.34 -5.15
CA GLY A 181 9.47 3.99 -6.56
C GLY A 181 8.39 4.73 -7.32
N PHE A 182 8.39 4.48 -8.63
CA PHE A 182 7.47 5.07 -9.57
C PHE A 182 7.18 4.08 -10.68
N ILE A 183 5.90 3.98 -11.08
CA ILE A 183 5.46 3.15 -12.19
C ILE A 183 4.86 4.06 -13.26
N ARG A 184 5.51 4.11 -14.42
CA ARG A 184 5.05 4.92 -15.54
C ARG A 184 3.76 4.34 -16.12
N ASP A 185 2.83 5.21 -16.52
CA ASP A 185 1.61 4.80 -17.22
C ASP A 185 1.93 4.19 -18.57
N ASP A 186 1.14 3.19 -18.98
CA ASP A 186 1.23 2.54 -20.29
C ASP A 186 -0.02 2.76 -21.16
N GLY A 187 -0.95 3.62 -20.69
CA GLY A 187 -2.22 3.85 -21.35
C GLY A 187 -3.30 2.82 -21.02
N GLY A 188 -2.95 1.73 -20.36
CA GLY A 188 -3.91 0.74 -19.87
C GLY A 188 -4.55 1.14 -18.55
N LYS A 189 -5.63 0.42 -18.20
CA LYS A 189 -6.29 0.59 -16.91
C LYS A 189 -5.70 -0.37 -15.90
N HIS A 190 -5.26 0.15 -14.76
CA HIS A 190 -4.69 -0.64 -13.67
C HIS A 190 -5.41 -0.33 -12.37
N LYS A 191 -5.56 -1.34 -11.52
CA LYS A 191 -6.04 -1.16 -10.16
C LYS A 191 -4.87 -0.66 -9.31
N GLU A 192 -5.10 0.39 -8.54
CA GLU A 192 -4.07 0.99 -7.67
C GLU A 192 -4.64 1.17 -6.28
N SER A 193 -4.03 0.52 -5.31
CA SER A 193 -4.37 0.65 -3.90
C SER A 193 -3.08 0.76 -3.11
N LEU A 194 -2.90 1.88 -2.42
CA LEU A 194 -1.66 2.13 -1.71
C LEU A 194 -1.89 2.94 -0.44
N ILE A 195 -1.05 2.66 0.56
CA ILE A 195 -1.07 3.31 1.85
C ILE A 195 0.35 3.77 2.19
N PHE A 196 0.47 5.07 2.51
CA PHE A 196 1.66 5.66 3.13
C PHE A 196 1.32 6.00 4.57
N ARG A 197 2.25 5.76 5.49
CA ARG A 197 2.04 6.01 6.91
C ARG A 197 3.27 6.62 7.56
N TYR A 198 3.05 7.73 8.23
CA TYR A 198 4.07 8.46 8.98
C TYR A 198 3.71 8.41 10.46
N GLU A 199 4.66 8.17 11.32
CA GLU A 199 4.41 7.97 12.74
C GLU A 199 5.54 8.53 13.58
N ASN A 200 5.19 9.17 14.70
CA ASN A 200 6.11 9.56 15.76
C ASN A 200 5.45 9.29 17.12
N ASP A 201 6.04 9.82 18.20
CA ASP A 201 5.52 9.58 19.55
C ASP A 201 4.19 10.29 19.82
N ASP A 202 3.85 11.30 19.04
CA ASP A 202 2.67 12.16 19.28
C ASP A 202 1.48 11.79 18.40
N PHE A 203 1.71 11.32 17.17
CA PHE A 203 0.61 11.06 16.23
C PHE A 203 0.98 10.09 15.11
N VAL A 204 -0.06 9.69 14.39
CA VAL A 204 0.01 8.92 13.15
C VAL A 204 -0.61 9.76 12.04
N PHE A 205 0.03 9.79 10.89
CA PHE A 205 -0.46 10.42 9.67
C PHE A 205 -0.45 9.40 8.56
N GLY A 206 -1.61 9.15 7.96
CA GLY A 206 -1.77 8.15 6.90
C GLY A 206 -2.45 8.72 5.67
N VAL A 207 -2.01 8.26 4.51
CA VAL A 207 -2.62 8.57 3.21
C VAL A 207 -2.93 7.27 2.50
N ASP A 208 -4.18 7.10 2.10
CA ASP A 208 -4.72 5.91 1.46
C ASP A 208 -5.35 6.32 0.12
N MET A 209 -4.81 5.79 -0.97
CA MET A 209 -5.33 6.03 -2.32
C MET A 209 -5.84 4.73 -2.90
N ASP A 210 -7.05 4.73 -3.45
CA ASP A 210 -7.65 3.56 -4.08
C ASP A 210 -8.47 3.97 -5.30
N ASN A 211 -7.98 3.62 -6.49
CA ASN A 211 -8.67 3.93 -7.74
C ASN A 211 -9.75 2.91 -8.13
N THR A 212 -9.93 1.86 -7.33
CA THR A 212 -11.03 0.90 -7.54
C THR A 212 -12.34 1.37 -6.94
N ILE A 213 -12.30 2.39 -6.08
CA ILE A 213 -13.49 3.00 -5.51
C ILE A 213 -14.08 3.96 -6.54
N LYS A 214 -15.30 3.65 -6.97
CA LYS A 214 -16.02 4.48 -7.94
C LYS A 214 -16.63 5.69 -7.27
N GLY A 215 -16.76 6.80 -8.01
CA GLY A 215 -17.47 7.99 -7.57
C GLY A 215 -18.91 7.67 -7.20
N SER A 216 -19.38 8.21 -6.09
CA SER A 216 -20.68 7.94 -5.50
C SER A 216 -21.17 9.12 -4.68
N ASP A 217 -22.48 9.24 -4.53
CA ASP A 217 -23.10 10.21 -3.61
C ASP A 217 -22.99 9.80 -2.14
N ASP A 218 -22.47 8.61 -1.84
CA ASP A 218 -22.19 8.15 -0.48
C ASP A 218 -20.88 8.79 0.05
N THR A 219 -20.95 10.09 0.31
CA THR A 219 -19.81 10.89 0.80
C THR A 219 -19.75 10.89 2.32
N LEU A 220 -18.63 11.35 2.87
CA LEU A 220 -18.42 11.49 4.31
C LEU A 220 -19.61 12.26 4.97
N PHE A 221 -20.00 13.40 4.40
CA PHE A 221 -21.05 14.22 4.98
C PHE A 221 -22.45 13.61 4.82
N ASN A 222 -22.66 12.82 3.79
CA ASN A 222 -23.91 12.10 3.60
C ASN A 222 -24.07 10.93 4.58
N ARG A 223 -22.98 10.50 5.23
CA ARG A 223 -22.97 9.53 6.33
C ARG A 223 -23.05 10.19 7.72
N SER A 224 -23.34 11.48 7.78
CA SER A 224 -23.33 12.26 9.04
C SER A 224 -24.17 11.65 10.15
N ALA A 225 -25.37 11.17 9.83
CA ALA A 225 -26.25 10.58 10.85
C ALA A 225 -25.62 9.34 11.49
N GLN A 226 -25.05 8.45 10.69
CA GLN A 226 -24.36 7.23 11.17
C GLN A 226 -23.11 7.57 11.98
N ILE A 227 -22.35 8.55 11.52
CA ILE A 227 -21.12 9.00 12.20
C ILE A 227 -21.48 9.62 13.55
N ASN A 228 -22.50 10.49 13.62
CA ASN A 228 -22.95 11.11 14.86
C ASN A 228 -23.41 10.09 15.88
N GLU A 229 -24.11 9.02 15.46
CA GLU A 229 -24.50 7.93 16.35
C GLU A 229 -23.27 7.20 16.90
N ALA A 230 -22.28 6.89 16.03
CA ALA A 230 -21.04 6.27 16.45
C ALA A 230 -20.25 7.13 17.45
N LEU A 231 -20.23 8.45 17.27
CA LEU A 231 -19.57 9.39 18.17
C LEU A 231 -20.19 9.37 19.57
N LYS A 232 -21.52 9.32 19.67
CA LYS A 232 -22.23 9.26 20.95
C LYS A 232 -21.85 8.03 21.77
N THR A 233 -21.72 6.87 21.11
CA THR A 233 -21.41 5.60 21.80
C THR A 233 -19.95 5.47 22.18
N SER A 234 -19.04 6.21 21.54
CA SER A 234 -17.59 6.13 21.73
C SER A 234 -17.00 7.30 22.55
N ASN A 235 -17.84 8.14 23.15
CA ASN A 235 -17.43 9.32 23.90
C ASN A 235 -16.53 10.27 23.11
N GLN A 236 -16.88 10.45 21.84
CA GLN A 236 -16.22 11.39 20.95
C GLN A 236 -17.11 12.58 20.62
N TYR A 237 -16.49 13.67 20.22
CA TYR A 237 -17.18 14.90 19.85
C TYR A 237 -16.64 15.46 18.55
N THR A 238 -17.47 16.14 17.80
CA THR A 238 -17.05 16.86 16.59
C THR A 238 -16.36 18.15 16.99
N ILE A 239 -15.13 18.34 16.53
CA ILE A 239 -14.40 19.62 16.65
C ILE A 239 -14.79 20.51 15.49
N LYS A 240 -14.70 19.99 14.26
CA LYS A 240 -14.92 20.76 13.05
C LYS A 240 -15.32 19.84 11.90
N LYS A 241 -16.25 20.32 11.08
CA LYS A 241 -16.73 19.63 9.89
C LYS A 241 -16.80 20.67 8.76
N VAL A 242 -15.99 20.49 7.72
CA VAL A 242 -15.84 21.51 6.69
C VAL A 242 -15.53 20.90 5.32
N ALA A 243 -16.19 21.41 4.28
CA ALA A 243 -15.81 21.12 2.90
C ALA A 243 -14.57 21.94 2.53
N LEU A 244 -13.62 21.31 1.87
CA LEU A 244 -12.36 21.90 1.45
C LEU A 244 -12.16 21.68 -0.05
N SER A 245 -11.33 22.51 -0.65
CA SER A 245 -10.91 22.31 -2.04
C SER A 245 -9.43 22.67 -2.23
N PRO A 246 -8.51 21.98 -1.52
CA PRO A 246 -7.09 22.28 -1.62
C PRO A 246 -6.62 22.13 -3.08
N ASN A 247 -6.08 23.20 -3.64
CA ASN A 247 -5.63 23.24 -5.04
C ASN A 247 -6.67 22.70 -6.03
N GLY A 248 -7.95 22.96 -5.78
CA GLY A 248 -9.05 22.53 -6.63
C GLY A 248 -9.54 21.10 -6.43
N ILE A 249 -8.99 20.37 -5.46
CA ILE A 249 -9.40 18.99 -5.17
C ILE A 249 -10.63 19.00 -4.26
N PRO A 250 -11.80 18.50 -4.72
CA PRO A 250 -12.99 18.47 -3.86
C PRO A 250 -12.79 17.51 -2.69
N ALA A 251 -12.99 17.98 -1.48
CA ALA A 251 -12.77 17.21 -0.27
C ALA A 251 -13.74 17.58 0.85
N GLU A 252 -13.99 16.60 1.72
CA GLU A 252 -14.74 16.78 2.95
C GLU A 252 -13.87 16.38 4.13
N SER A 253 -13.80 17.24 5.13
CA SER A 253 -12.97 17.03 6.33
C SER A 253 -13.84 17.00 7.57
N TRP A 254 -13.52 16.07 8.48
CA TRP A 254 -14.20 15.92 9.75
C TRP A 254 -13.18 15.66 10.85
N LEU A 255 -13.16 16.53 11.85
CA LEU A 255 -12.21 16.47 12.96
C LEU A 255 -12.94 16.05 14.22
N PHE A 256 -12.44 14.99 14.86
CA PHE A 256 -12.99 14.47 16.10
C PHE A 256 -11.98 14.58 17.23
N GLY A 257 -12.52 14.79 18.45
CA GLY A 257 -11.79 14.62 19.69
C GLY A 257 -12.51 13.62 20.58
N GLY A 258 -11.79 13.10 21.53
CA GLY A 258 -12.38 12.16 22.48
C GLY A 258 -11.46 11.87 23.66
N THR A 259 -11.90 11.01 24.53
CA THR A 259 -11.14 10.55 25.69
C THR A 259 -10.84 9.07 25.52
N GLN A 260 -9.59 8.70 25.73
CA GLN A 260 -9.10 7.32 25.69
C GLN A 260 -8.39 6.96 26.97
N THR A 261 -8.34 5.66 27.25
CA THR A 261 -7.58 5.12 28.38
C THR A 261 -6.32 4.45 27.85
N ILE A 262 -5.16 4.92 28.32
CA ILE A 262 -3.85 4.38 27.96
C ILE A 262 -3.15 3.91 29.22
N ARG A 263 -2.55 2.71 29.16
CA ARG A 263 -1.73 2.21 30.26
C ARG A 263 -0.37 2.91 30.25
N SER A 264 -0.04 3.59 31.37
CA SER A 264 1.26 4.25 31.49
C SER A 264 2.38 3.22 31.58
N PRO A 265 3.43 3.30 30.73
CA PRO A 265 4.59 2.41 30.86
C PRO A 265 5.44 2.72 32.09
N VAL A 266 5.26 3.90 32.71
CA VAL A 266 6.01 4.32 33.90
C VAL A 266 5.34 3.83 35.18
N THR A 267 4.02 4.01 35.31
CA THR A 267 3.27 3.66 36.54
C THR A 267 2.56 2.32 36.45
N GLY A 268 2.38 1.76 35.25
CA GLY A 268 1.59 0.56 35.03
C GLY A 268 0.09 0.75 35.25
N LYS A 269 -0.36 1.97 35.47
CA LYS A 269 -1.76 2.33 35.74
C LYS A 269 -2.40 2.89 34.47
N ASP A 270 -3.72 2.73 34.40
CA ASP A 270 -4.50 3.32 33.33
C ASP A 270 -4.65 4.83 33.54
N GLU A 271 -4.37 5.59 32.48
CA GLU A 271 -4.52 7.04 32.45
C GLU A 271 -5.53 7.43 31.39
N LYS A 272 -6.37 8.43 31.70
CA LYS A 272 -7.27 9.01 30.72
C LYS A 272 -6.59 10.16 30.00
N ASN A 273 -6.59 10.11 28.67
CA ASN A 273 -5.99 11.14 27.83
C ASN A 273 -6.97 11.58 26.77
N THR A 274 -6.87 12.83 26.35
CA THR A 274 -7.56 13.34 25.18
C THR A 274 -6.88 12.80 23.94
N PHE A 275 -7.64 12.33 22.97
CA PHE A 275 -7.11 11.97 21.67
C PHE A 275 -7.84 12.72 20.56
N TYR A 276 -7.20 12.79 19.41
CA TYR A 276 -7.71 13.46 18.22
C TYR A 276 -7.68 12.49 17.04
N ASN A 277 -8.70 12.58 16.19
CA ASN A 277 -8.80 11.78 14.98
C ASN A 277 -9.41 12.67 13.89
N PHE A 278 -8.59 13.10 12.95
CA PHE A 278 -8.97 13.99 11.87
C PHE A 278 -8.93 13.19 10.56
N MET A 279 -9.95 13.38 9.74
CA MET A 279 -10.05 12.69 8.46
C MET A 279 -10.44 13.65 7.34
N LEU A 280 -9.96 13.33 6.15
CA LEU A 280 -10.32 14.00 4.91
C LEU A 280 -10.56 12.94 3.84
N TYR A 281 -11.66 13.10 3.12
CA TYR A 281 -11.98 12.27 1.97
C TYR A 281 -12.04 13.17 0.73
N ALA A 282 -11.17 12.86 -0.24
CA ALA A 282 -11.06 13.61 -1.49
C ALA A 282 -11.57 12.79 -2.66
N ASN A 283 -12.23 13.45 -3.61
CA ASN A 283 -12.75 12.84 -4.84
C ASN A 283 -13.71 11.67 -4.60
N GLU A 284 -14.54 11.72 -3.55
CA GLU A 284 -15.51 10.67 -3.28
C GLU A 284 -16.61 10.59 -4.35
N GLN A 285 -17.13 11.74 -4.78
CA GLN A 285 -18.22 11.83 -5.75
C GLN A 285 -17.74 11.65 -7.19
N ASP A 286 -16.58 12.22 -7.50
CA ASP A 286 -16.07 12.37 -8.85
C ASP A 286 -14.79 11.56 -9.09
N ALA A 287 -14.60 10.46 -8.35
CA ALA A 287 -13.41 9.63 -8.49
C ALA A 287 -13.24 9.10 -9.92
N THR A 288 -12.04 9.27 -10.45
CA THR A 288 -11.61 8.76 -11.76
C THR A 288 -10.24 8.11 -11.62
N PRO A 289 -9.78 7.31 -12.61
CA PRO A 289 -8.43 6.75 -12.54
C PRO A 289 -7.31 7.78 -12.39
N ASP A 290 -7.47 8.97 -12.98
CA ASP A 290 -6.47 10.06 -12.87
C ASP A 290 -6.65 10.93 -11.63
N LYS A 291 -7.84 10.92 -11.05
CA LYS A 291 -8.20 11.65 -9.83
C LYS A 291 -8.89 10.68 -8.87
N PRO A 292 -8.13 9.71 -8.34
CA PRO A 292 -8.73 8.63 -7.57
C PRO A 292 -9.17 9.06 -6.18
N ASN A 293 -10.02 8.25 -5.57
CA ASN A 293 -10.41 8.38 -4.17
C ASN A 293 -9.17 8.42 -3.28
N LEU A 294 -9.12 9.40 -2.38
CA LEU A 294 -8.02 9.58 -1.45
C LEU A 294 -8.57 9.84 -0.05
N ASN A 295 -8.06 9.09 0.92
CA ASN A 295 -8.36 9.30 2.33
C ASN A 295 -7.09 9.72 3.05
N ILE A 296 -7.19 10.76 3.87
CA ILE A 296 -6.12 11.21 4.75
C ILE A 296 -6.61 11.11 6.18
N GLY A 297 -5.81 10.48 7.03
CA GLY A 297 -6.05 10.38 8.46
C GLY A 297 -4.90 10.96 9.26
N PHE A 298 -5.22 11.67 10.35
CA PHE A 298 -4.23 12.23 11.25
C PHE A 298 -4.79 12.14 12.66
N GLY A 299 -4.03 11.51 13.56
CA GLY A 299 -4.56 11.29 14.89
C GLY A 299 -3.54 10.94 15.92
N SER A 300 -3.98 10.97 17.16
CA SER A 300 -3.19 10.64 18.34
C SER A 300 -3.77 9.46 19.11
N GLU A 301 -4.63 8.66 18.48
CA GLU A 301 -5.24 7.49 19.12
C GLU A 301 -4.16 6.52 19.60
N TYR A 302 -4.28 6.03 20.82
CA TYR A 302 -3.31 5.18 21.54
C TYR A 302 -1.95 5.85 21.82
N LYS A 303 -1.82 7.16 21.59
CA LYS A 303 -0.62 7.92 21.89
C LYS A 303 -0.94 9.05 22.87
N LYS A 304 0.00 9.36 23.75
CA LYS A 304 -0.07 10.51 24.64
C LYS A 304 0.57 11.70 23.93
N THR A 305 -0.23 12.45 23.16
CA THR A 305 0.31 13.57 22.43
C THR A 305 0.63 14.76 23.33
N ARG A 306 1.73 15.46 23.02
CA ARG A 306 2.11 16.72 23.65
C ARG A 306 1.40 17.91 23.06
N TYR A 307 0.77 17.74 21.89
CA TYR A 307 0.10 18.84 21.17
C TYR A 307 -1.30 19.07 21.70
N SER A 308 -1.66 20.35 21.82
CA SER A 308 -3.02 20.78 22.12
C SER A 308 -3.93 20.57 20.92
N GLU A 309 -5.25 20.67 21.14
CA GLU A 309 -6.22 20.63 20.05
C GLU A 309 -5.92 21.69 18.98
N ALA A 310 -5.64 22.92 19.40
CA ALA A 310 -5.31 24.01 18.46
C ALA A 310 -4.06 23.72 17.65
N GLN A 311 -3.03 23.14 18.28
CA GLN A 311 -1.80 22.73 17.60
C GLN A 311 -2.04 21.58 16.62
N MET A 312 -2.84 20.59 17.00
CA MET A 312 -3.23 19.50 16.12
C MET A 312 -3.98 20.00 14.89
N ILE A 313 -4.90 20.94 15.07
CA ILE A 313 -5.64 21.59 13.96
C ILE A 313 -4.69 22.35 13.05
N GLU A 314 -3.75 23.11 13.59
CA GLU A 314 -2.76 23.83 12.80
C GLU A 314 -1.90 22.88 11.95
N ILE A 315 -1.43 21.78 12.53
CA ILE A 315 -0.66 20.76 11.81
C ILE A 315 -1.51 20.20 10.66
N TRP A 316 -2.75 19.83 10.98
CA TRP A 316 -3.69 19.31 9.99
C TRP A 316 -3.92 20.27 8.83
N ASP A 317 -4.21 21.52 9.13
CA ASP A 317 -4.47 22.54 8.11
C ASP A 317 -3.28 22.71 7.16
N ARG A 318 -2.06 22.72 7.70
CA ARG A 318 -0.86 22.82 6.88
C ARG A 318 -0.67 21.60 5.97
N LEU A 319 -0.91 20.40 6.51
CA LEU A 319 -0.83 19.17 5.73
C LEU A 319 -1.84 19.17 4.58
N VAL A 320 -3.12 19.35 4.88
CA VAL A 320 -4.19 19.22 3.88
C VAL A 320 -4.22 20.37 2.86
N ASN A 321 -3.81 21.57 3.25
CA ASN A 321 -3.74 22.71 2.33
C ASN A 321 -2.64 22.55 1.28
N SER A 322 -1.65 21.71 1.52
CA SER A 322 -0.57 21.43 0.58
C SER A 322 -0.95 20.36 -0.45
N LEU A 323 -2.05 19.64 -0.25
CA LEU A 323 -2.48 18.57 -1.13
C LEU A 323 -2.75 19.09 -2.56
N ARG A 324 -2.20 18.39 -3.55
CA ARG A 324 -2.37 18.71 -4.96
C ARG A 324 -2.23 17.46 -5.81
N TYR A 325 -2.73 17.53 -7.02
CA TYR A 325 -2.48 16.48 -8.02
C TYR A 325 -1.01 16.48 -8.42
N LYS A 326 -0.51 15.27 -8.64
CA LYS A 326 0.84 15.09 -9.18
C LYS A 326 0.99 15.71 -10.57
#